data_fd78a5a2e04d381a2d8cd8771a68acfd
#
_entry.id   fd78a5a2e04d381a2d8cd8771a68acfd
#
_cell.length_a   1.000
_cell.length_b   1.000
_cell.length_c   1.000
_cell.angle_alpha   90.00
_cell.angle_beta   90.00
_cell.angle_gamma   90.00
#
_symmetry.space_group_name_H-M   'P 1'
#
loop_
_entity.id
_entity.type
_entity.pdbx_description
1 polymer ?
#
loop_
_entity_poly.entity_id
_entity_poly.type
_entity_poly.pdbx_seq_one_letter_code
_entity_poly.pdbx_strand_id
1 'polypeptide(L)'
;MDMSKMGGIAPQGKMPVCAVCGFNGAHWLGDHLDSHGGLKNYLAAFGSNAETMSHEFWSLASKGSAPAPRRPVKSSSPPPVNFCGVQFDINAGVPASACLPMPEHYRVPTKGALASDVEDIMISLKMGRSIWVSGYPGTGKDALFSAWSAKTRTPGLLFQVVQGADLQSWRFSRAFDSNGTRWEEGLLLKALRDGYKREDGTTVPYIIVLSDIDRATRSQLEELRSILDSIQGRVPGPDGQMFPVLKGTVIVATANTTGGGDDRGMCTSSQTVDSSIMDRFERAYKLSYMDPADELEILREKYPDFASDWPTVFPTMLKVIGNMRLAVAKNELFFEPSHRIVSAWAGAAADLAVVKGTKGMTDGDILRRSARVMVDKAPNQDVRSAIILHMDPIVPGGTISNSGSNNITKR
;
A
#
# COMPACT_ATOMS: atom_id res chain seq x y z
N MET A 1 9.57 -31.55 32.54
CA MET A 1 10.19 -30.29 33.00
C MET A 1 9.06 -29.31 33.20
N ASP A 2 8.83 -28.84 34.40
CA ASP A 2 7.71 -27.91 34.69
C ASP A 2 8.06 -26.52 34.22
N MET A 3 7.57 -26.14 33.05
CA MET A 3 7.80 -24.85 32.38
C MET A 3 7.20 -23.66 33.14
N SER A 4 6.26 -23.89 34.08
CA SER A 4 5.67 -22.85 34.90
C SER A 4 6.65 -22.16 35.88
N LYS A 5 7.79 -22.81 36.12
CA LYS A 5 8.87 -22.31 36.97
C LYS A 5 9.95 -21.53 36.23
N MET A 6 9.89 -21.50 34.89
CA MET A 6 10.87 -20.80 34.04
C MET A 6 10.40 -19.40 33.64
N GLY A 7 9.54 -18.80 34.43
CA GLY A 7 9.01 -17.44 34.22
C GLY A 7 10.13 -16.41 34.15
N GLY A 8 10.38 -16.00 32.99
CA GLY A 8 10.94 -14.81 32.43
C GLY A 8 11.84 -13.89 33.26
N ILE A 9 12.89 -14.39 33.90
CA ILE A 9 13.93 -13.49 34.40
C ILE A 9 15.01 -13.43 33.32
N ALA A 10 15.00 -12.32 32.57
CA ALA A 10 16.08 -12.03 31.63
C ALA A 10 17.37 -11.77 32.39
N PRO A 11 18.51 -12.30 31.94
CA PRO A 11 19.80 -11.98 32.54
C PRO A 11 20.04 -10.48 32.35
N GLN A 12 20.46 -9.81 33.44
CA GLN A 12 20.86 -8.40 33.42
C GLN A 12 19.80 -7.41 32.93
N GLY A 13 18.51 -7.64 33.18
CA GLY A 13 17.44 -6.68 32.89
C GLY A 13 17.01 -6.60 31.41
N LYS A 14 17.50 -7.49 30.54
CA LYS A 14 17.01 -7.61 29.17
C LYS A 14 15.92 -8.67 29.09
N MET A 15 14.79 -8.34 28.50
CA MET A 15 13.72 -9.30 28.22
C MET A 15 14.10 -10.18 27.03
N PRO A 16 13.86 -11.50 27.08
CA PRO A 16 14.13 -12.37 25.95
C PRO A 16 13.18 -12.06 24.79
N VAL A 17 13.69 -12.14 23.57
CA VAL A 17 12.93 -11.84 22.33
C VAL A 17 12.75 -13.13 21.54
N CYS A 18 11.52 -13.40 21.07
CA CYS A 18 11.24 -14.55 20.23
C CYS A 18 11.84 -14.38 18.84
N ALA A 19 12.68 -15.33 18.41
CA ALA A 19 13.33 -15.29 17.11
C ALA A 19 12.35 -15.47 15.92
N VAL A 20 11.13 -15.99 16.18
CA VAL A 20 10.11 -16.20 15.14
C VAL A 20 9.32 -14.92 14.86
N CYS A 21 8.82 -14.25 15.92
CA CYS A 21 7.86 -13.14 15.77
C CYS A 21 8.28 -11.84 16.46
N GLY A 22 9.45 -11.82 17.14
CA GLY A 22 9.93 -10.63 17.84
C GLY A 22 9.19 -10.32 19.16
N PHE A 23 8.31 -11.22 19.63
CA PHE A 23 7.58 -11.00 20.87
C PHE A 23 8.55 -10.85 22.05
N ASN A 24 8.32 -9.84 22.87
CA ASN A 24 9.11 -9.50 24.03
C ASN A 24 8.18 -9.33 25.24
N GLY A 25 8.11 -10.33 26.09
CA GLY A 25 7.20 -10.31 27.25
C GLY A 25 7.63 -11.26 28.38
N ALA A 26 7.18 -11.00 29.60
CA ALA A 26 7.57 -11.74 30.79
C ALA A 26 7.21 -13.25 30.75
N HIS A 27 6.22 -13.62 29.94
CA HIS A 27 5.67 -14.98 29.87
C HIS A 27 5.92 -15.67 28.52
N TRP A 28 6.88 -15.21 27.73
CA TRP A 28 7.09 -15.73 26.38
C TRP A 28 7.58 -17.20 26.32
N LEU A 29 8.17 -17.71 27.38
CA LEU A 29 8.68 -19.09 27.44
C LEU A 29 7.56 -20.15 27.63
N GLY A 30 6.44 -19.77 28.23
CA GLY A 30 5.28 -20.66 28.38
C GLY A 30 4.39 -20.66 27.13
N ASP A 31 3.24 -20.06 27.27
CA ASP A 31 2.16 -20.06 26.24
C ASP A 31 2.60 -19.53 24.88
N HIS A 32 3.61 -18.62 24.86
CA HIS A 32 4.11 -18.08 23.61
C HIS A 32 4.89 -19.10 22.77
N LEU A 33 5.76 -19.90 23.39
CA LEU A 33 6.49 -20.96 22.66
C LEU A 33 5.57 -22.08 22.17
N ASP A 34 4.49 -22.33 22.88
CA ASP A 34 3.49 -23.32 22.46
C ASP A 34 2.79 -22.88 21.16
N SER A 35 2.61 -21.58 20.95
CA SER A 35 2.10 -21.05 19.67
C SER A 35 3.03 -21.29 18.47
N HIS A 36 4.30 -21.60 18.72
CA HIS A 36 5.30 -21.96 17.70
C HIS A 36 5.65 -23.46 17.71
N GLY A 37 4.77 -24.30 18.22
CA GLY A 37 4.96 -25.76 18.27
C GLY A 37 5.83 -26.25 19.42
N GLY A 38 5.98 -25.43 20.45
CA GLY A 38 6.68 -25.75 21.69
C GLY A 38 8.20 -25.59 21.64
N LEU A 39 8.80 -25.60 22.82
CA LEU A 39 10.23 -25.36 23.03
C LEU A 39 11.13 -26.30 22.19
N LYS A 40 10.75 -27.57 22.03
CA LYS A 40 11.54 -28.55 21.29
C LYS A 40 11.69 -28.17 19.82
N ASN A 41 10.63 -27.73 19.20
CA ASN A 41 10.60 -27.33 17.80
C ASN A 41 11.30 -25.98 17.62
N TYR A 42 11.12 -25.06 18.56
CA TYR A 42 11.81 -23.78 18.57
C TYR A 42 13.35 -23.97 18.64
N LEU A 43 13.86 -24.79 19.55
CA LEU A 43 15.28 -25.10 19.67
C LEU A 43 15.84 -25.82 18.44
N ALA A 44 15.06 -26.68 17.81
CA ALA A 44 15.47 -27.36 16.58
C ALA A 44 15.61 -26.39 15.40
N ALA A 45 14.77 -25.36 15.35
CA ALA A 45 14.78 -24.37 14.26
C ALA A 45 15.84 -23.27 14.42
N PHE A 46 16.05 -22.78 15.65
CA PHE A 46 16.86 -21.58 15.89
C PHE A 46 18.13 -21.85 16.71
N GLY A 47 18.31 -23.06 17.19
CA GLY A 47 19.42 -23.42 18.07
C GLY A 47 19.28 -22.75 19.45
N SER A 48 20.29 -22.96 20.28
CA SER A 48 20.39 -22.32 21.58
C SER A 48 21.13 -20.99 21.42
N ASN A 49 20.41 -19.88 21.39
CA ASN A 49 21.00 -18.53 21.34
C ASN A 49 20.84 -17.85 22.70
N ALA A 50 21.95 -17.46 23.33
CA ALA A 50 21.99 -16.86 24.66
C ALA A 50 21.25 -15.53 24.75
N GLU A 51 21.11 -14.81 23.64
CA GLU A 51 20.40 -13.53 23.59
C GLU A 51 18.86 -13.67 23.59
N THR A 52 18.37 -14.85 23.22
CA THR A 52 16.92 -15.12 23.11
C THR A 52 16.38 -15.93 24.29
N MET A 53 17.23 -16.33 25.26
CA MET A 53 16.84 -17.16 26.39
C MET A 53 17.35 -16.63 27.73
N SER A 54 16.64 -16.95 28.83
CA SER A 54 17.11 -16.61 30.17
C SER A 54 18.34 -17.40 30.56
N HIS A 55 19.22 -16.84 31.39
CA HIS A 55 20.44 -17.50 31.89
C HIS A 55 20.10 -18.79 32.65
N GLU A 56 19.00 -18.86 33.38
CA GLU A 56 18.54 -20.07 34.06
C GLU A 56 18.19 -21.20 33.09
N PHE A 57 17.54 -20.87 31.98
CA PHE A 57 17.25 -21.83 30.94
C PHE A 57 18.53 -22.37 30.31
N TRP A 58 19.52 -21.54 30.04
CA TRP A 58 20.82 -21.92 29.54
C TRP A 58 21.57 -22.83 30.53
N SER A 59 21.50 -22.54 31.80
CA SER A 59 22.16 -23.36 32.83
C SER A 59 21.51 -24.75 32.98
N LEU A 60 20.21 -24.86 32.68
CA LEU A 60 19.49 -26.12 32.68
C LEU A 60 19.68 -26.90 31.36
N ALA A 61 19.72 -26.22 30.24
CA ALA A 61 19.94 -26.83 28.93
C ALA A 61 21.39 -27.36 28.77
N SER A 62 22.37 -26.69 29.37
CA SER A 62 23.77 -27.10 29.33
C SER A 62 24.12 -28.31 30.25
N LYS A 63 23.24 -28.64 31.21
CA LYS A 63 23.43 -29.81 32.11
C LYS A 63 22.90 -31.12 31.50
N GLY A 64 22.13 -31.09 30.43
CA GLY A 64 21.68 -32.28 29.71
C GLY A 64 22.34 -32.29 28.33
N SER A 65 23.38 -33.11 28.11
CA SER A 65 24.08 -33.36 26.84
C SER A 65 23.51 -32.59 25.61
N ALA A 66 23.85 -31.32 25.56
CA ALA A 66 23.57 -30.49 24.39
C ALA A 66 24.43 -30.99 23.24
N PRO A 67 23.91 -31.18 22.02
CA PRO A 67 24.75 -31.38 20.86
C PRO A 67 25.68 -30.20 20.72
N ALA A 68 26.96 -30.47 20.36
CA ALA A 68 27.97 -29.45 20.16
C ALA A 68 27.41 -28.25 19.41
N PRO A 69 27.83 -27.00 19.76
CA PRO A 69 27.33 -25.81 19.12
C PRO A 69 27.50 -25.96 17.61
N ARG A 70 26.42 -26.17 16.92
CA ARG A 70 26.43 -26.06 15.45
C ARG A 70 26.94 -24.66 15.14
N ARG A 71 27.99 -24.55 14.30
CA ARG A 71 28.40 -23.27 13.69
C ARG A 71 27.09 -22.53 13.31
N PRO A 72 27.05 -21.20 13.56
CA PRO A 72 25.85 -20.44 13.16
C PRO A 72 25.52 -20.87 11.74
N VAL A 73 24.40 -21.52 11.59
CA VAL A 73 23.82 -21.81 10.27
C VAL A 73 23.67 -20.40 9.69
N LYS A 74 24.45 -20.09 8.66
CA LYS A 74 24.17 -18.90 7.86
C LYS A 74 22.67 -18.95 7.64
N SER A 75 21.94 -18.02 8.22
CA SER A 75 20.51 -17.91 8.00
C SER A 75 20.36 -17.94 6.50
N SER A 76 19.83 -19.03 5.96
CA SER A 76 19.53 -19.09 4.55
C SER A 76 18.57 -17.93 4.33
N SER A 77 19.02 -16.92 3.58
CA SER A 77 18.17 -15.80 3.21
C SER A 77 16.84 -16.39 2.74
N PRO A 78 15.71 -15.89 3.18
CA PRO A 78 14.44 -16.39 2.69
C PRO A 78 14.46 -16.41 1.17
N PRO A 79 13.80 -17.38 0.52
CA PRO A 79 13.81 -17.47 -0.93
C PRO A 79 13.30 -16.15 -1.53
N PRO A 80 13.88 -15.71 -2.65
CA PRO A 80 13.45 -14.48 -3.29
C PRO A 80 11.96 -14.55 -3.65
N VAL A 81 11.27 -13.43 -3.58
CA VAL A 81 9.86 -13.31 -3.95
C VAL A 81 9.75 -12.85 -5.41
N ASN A 82 8.91 -13.54 -6.18
CA ASN A 82 8.49 -13.03 -7.49
C ASN A 82 7.38 -12.01 -7.30
N PHE A 83 7.61 -10.79 -7.78
CA PHE A 83 6.59 -9.76 -7.79
C PHE A 83 6.47 -9.21 -9.22
N CYS A 84 5.34 -9.47 -9.87
CA CYS A 84 5.08 -9.06 -11.26
C CYS A 84 6.20 -9.46 -12.23
N GLY A 85 6.59 -10.74 -12.25
CA GLY A 85 7.64 -11.24 -13.16
C GLY A 85 9.07 -11.02 -12.68
N VAL A 86 9.31 -10.11 -11.73
CA VAL A 86 10.64 -9.74 -11.26
C VAL A 86 10.96 -10.39 -9.92
N GLN A 87 12.15 -10.97 -9.79
CA GLN A 87 12.62 -11.58 -8.56
C GLN A 87 13.28 -10.53 -7.64
N PHE A 88 12.83 -10.48 -6.39
CA PHE A 88 13.37 -9.60 -5.35
C PHE A 88 13.85 -10.40 -4.15
N ASP A 89 14.98 -10.02 -3.59
CA ASP A 89 15.45 -10.55 -2.33
C ASP A 89 14.57 -10.01 -1.19
N ILE A 90 14.28 -10.85 -0.22
CA ILE A 90 13.55 -10.42 0.97
C ILE A 90 14.55 -9.83 1.97
N ASN A 91 14.29 -8.64 2.44
CA ASN A 91 15.08 -7.99 3.48
C ASN A 91 14.78 -8.62 4.85
N ALA A 92 15.32 -9.82 5.08
CA ALA A 92 15.21 -10.50 6.37
C ALA A 92 15.69 -9.57 7.50
N GLY A 93 15.02 -9.62 8.65
CA GLY A 93 15.32 -8.74 9.80
C GLY A 93 14.69 -7.36 9.74
N VAL A 94 14.00 -7.00 8.66
CA VAL A 94 13.15 -5.79 8.63
C VAL A 94 11.74 -6.19 9.12
N PRO A 95 11.22 -5.60 10.23
CA PRO A 95 9.90 -5.91 10.73
C PRO A 95 8.79 -5.36 9.81
N ALA A 96 7.61 -5.97 9.86
CA ALA A 96 6.48 -5.51 9.05
C ALA A 96 6.09 -4.05 9.35
N SER A 97 6.29 -3.60 10.59
CA SER A 97 5.98 -2.22 11.01
C SER A 97 6.88 -1.15 10.37
N ALA A 98 8.03 -1.53 9.83
CA ALA A 98 8.91 -0.63 9.09
C ALA A 98 8.59 -0.59 7.58
N CYS A 99 7.75 -1.51 7.10
CA CYS A 99 7.31 -1.57 5.71
C CYS A 99 6.01 -0.79 5.51
N LEU A 100 5.70 -0.41 4.28
CA LEU A 100 4.37 0.06 3.96
C LEU A 100 3.35 -1.08 4.18
N PRO A 101 2.13 -0.78 4.65
CA PRO A 101 1.14 -1.80 4.98
C PRO A 101 0.70 -2.56 3.73
N MET A 102 0.52 -3.88 3.86
CA MET A 102 -0.06 -4.68 2.79
C MET A 102 -1.52 -4.27 2.59
N PRO A 103 -1.92 -3.84 1.39
CA PRO A 103 -3.32 -3.50 1.14
C PRO A 103 -4.19 -4.76 1.20
N GLU A 104 -5.38 -4.63 1.78
CA GLU A 104 -6.36 -5.72 1.81
C GLU A 104 -6.75 -6.16 0.40
N HIS A 105 -6.87 -7.45 0.19
CA HIS A 105 -7.24 -8.07 -1.09
C HIS A 105 -6.41 -7.57 -2.30
N TYR A 106 -5.15 -7.15 -2.06
CA TYR A 106 -4.28 -6.74 -3.15
C TYR A 106 -3.91 -7.91 -4.04
N ARG A 107 -4.20 -7.77 -5.31
CA ARG A 107 -3.83 -8.73 -6.35
C ARG A 107 -2.91 -8.08 -7.36
N VAL A 108 -1.84 -8.77 -7.69
CA VAL A 108 -0.92 -8.36 -8.75
C VAL A 108 -1.66 -8.49 -10.09
N PRO A 109 -1.65 -7.46 -10.96
CA PRO A 109 -2.19 -7.58 -12.30
C PRO A 109 -1.50 -8.70 -13.07
N THR A 110 -2.28 -9.57 -13.70
CA THR A 110 -1.76 -10.71 -14.45
C THR A 110 -2.05 -10.62 -15.94
N LYS A 111 -2.91 -9.69 -16.35
CA LYS A 111 -3.42 -9.55 -17.72
C LYS A 111 -3.40 -8.11 -18.20
N GLY A 112 -3.43 -7.97 -19.53
CA GLY A 112 -3.56 -6.67 -20.19
C GLY A 112 -2.33 -5.78 -20.10
N ALA A 113 -2.45 -4.54 -20.56
CA ALA A 113 -1.37 -3.56 -20.59
C ALA A 113 -0.85 -3.23 -19.17
N LEU A 114 -1.73 -3.20 -18.18
CA LEU A 114 -1.33 -2.91 -16.80
C LEU A 114 -0.31 -3.91 -16.26
N ALA A 115 -0.42 -5.21 -16.60
CA ALA A 115 0.53 -6.21 -16.14
C ALA A 115 1.95 -5.93 -16.69
N SER A 116 2.07 -5.54 -17.96
CA SER A 116 3.33 -5.14 -18.57
C SER A 116 3.88 -3.85 -17.95
N ASP A 117 3.04 -2.83 -17.79
CA ASP A 117 3.44 -1.55 -17.16
C ASP A 117 3.98 -1.78 -15.74
N VAL A 118 3.32 -2.65 -14.97
CA VAL A 118 3.74 -3.00 -13.61
C VAL A 118 5.05 -3.80 -13.60
N GLU A 119 5.26 -4.72 -14.55
CA GLU A 119 6.54 -5.42 -14.70
C GLU A 119 7.69 -4.44 -14.96
N ASP A 120 7.52 -3.47 -15.87
CA ASP A 120 8.50 -2.44 -16.17
C ASP A 120 8.82 -1.54 -14.96
N ILE A 121 7.79 -1.21 -14.17
CA ILE A 121 7.97 -0.51 -12.89
C ILE A 121 8.81 -1.37 -11.94
N MET A 122 8.53 -2.66 -11.82
CA MET A 122 9.29 -3.57 -10.95
C MET A 122 10.74 -3.72 -11.41
N ILE A 123 11.00 -3.79 -12.71
CA ILE A 123 12.36 -3.76 -13.26
C ILE A 123 13.07 -2.47 -12.83
N SER A 124 12.41 -1.33 -12.94
CA SER A 124 12.98 -0.04 -12.52
C SER A 124 13.28 0.02 -11.03
N LEU A 125 12.39 -0.50 -10.18
CA LEU A 125 12.64 -0.63 -8.73
C LEU A 125 13.83 -1.55 -8.42
N LYS A 126 13.94 -2.68 -9.13
CA LYS A 126 15.08 -3.61 -8.98
C LYS A 126 16.40 -2.96 -9.33
N MET A 127 16.38 -2.04 -10.30
CA MET A 127 17.56 -1.27 -10.72
C MET A 127 17.81 -0.01 -9.87
N GLY A 128 16.99 0.24 -8.84
CA GLY A 128 17.13 1.39 -7.96
C GLY A 128 16.82 2.73 -8.63
N ARG A 129 15.93 2.74 -9.63
CA ARG A 129 15.56 3.96 -10.38
C ARG A 129 14.46 4.71 -9.68
N SER A 130 14.54 6.05 -9.72
CA SER A 130 13.46 6.92 -9.29
C SER A 130 12.36 6.99 -10.35
N ILE A 131 11.09 6.93 -9.90
CA ILE A 131 9.96 6.64 -10.78
C ILE A 131 8.84 7.65 -10.57
N TRP A 132 8.34 8.21 -11.68
CA TRP A 132 7.06 8.92 -11.73
C TRP A 132 5.95 7.97 -12.23
N VAL A 133 4.87 7.82 -11.46
CA VAL A 133 3.74 6.99 -11.84
C VAL A 133 2.47 7.82 -11.89
N SER A 134 1.95 8.04 -13.08
CA SER A 134 0.66 8.69 -13.30
C SER A 134 -0.45 7.67 -13.56
N GLY A 135 -1.68 8.08 -13.46
CA GLY A 135 -2.85 7.25 -13.79
C GLY A 135 -4.09 7.74 -13.08
N TYR A 136 -5.24 7.33 -13.59
CA TYR A 136 -6.53 7.73 -13.02
C TYR A 136 -6.65 7.44 -11.51
N PRO A 137 -7.45 8.21 -10.77
CA PRO A 137 -7.74 7.90 -9.37
C PRO A 137 -8.24 6.46 -9.22
N GLY A 138 -7.73 5.75 -8.18
CA GLY A 138 -8.16 4.38 -7.90
C GLY A 138 -7.60 3.29 -8.84
N THR A 139 -6.55 3.56 -9.62
CA THR A 139 -5.80 2.54 -10.39
C THR A 139 -4.82 1.74 -9.53
N GLY A 140 -4.72 2.02 -8.24
CA GLY A 140 -3.89 1.25 -7.32
C GLY A 140 -2.42 1.65 -7.26
N LYS A 141 -2.06 2.87 -7.71
CA LYS A 141 -0.67 3.37 -7.71
C LYS A 141 0.04 3.17 -6.37
N ASP A 142 -0.50 3.72 -5.29
CA ASP A 142 0.11 3.62 -3.97
C ASP A 142 0.05 2.19 -3.40
N ALA A 143 -1.05 1.47 -3.70
CA ALA A 143 -1.23 0.08 -3.29
C ALA A 143 -0.16 -0.85 -3.89
N LEU A 144 0.28 -0.58 -5.12
CA LEU A 144 1.36 -1.31 -5.78
C LEU A 144 2.66 -1.26 -4.97
N PHE A 145 3.08 -0.05 -4.58
CA PHE A 145 4.32 0.14 -3.82
C PHE A 145 4.19 -0.35 -2.38
N SER A 146 3.01 -0.21 -1.77
CA SER A 146 2.71 -0.77 -0.45
C SER A 146 2.81 -2.29 -0.45
N ALA A 147 2.19 -2.96 -1.43
CA ALA A 147 2.26 -4.40 -1.56
C ALA A 147 3.68 -4.90 -1.85
N TRP A 148 4.42 -4.20 -2.71
CA TRP A 148 5.82 -4.52 -2.99
C TRP A 148 6.70 -4.38 -1.74
N SER A 149 6.60 -3.25 -1.02
CA SER A 149 7.33 -3.02 0.24
C SER A 149 7.04 -4.11 1.27
N ALA A 150 5.76 -4.45 1.48
CA ALA A 150 5.36 -5.50 2.41
C ALA A 150 5.92 -6.88 2.05
N LYS A 151 5.83 -7.28 0.76
CA LYS A 151 6.27 -8.61 0.30
C LYS A 151 7.79 -8.77 0.28
N THR A 152 8.52 -7.72 -0.08
CA THR A 152 10.00 -7.73 -0.13
C THR A 152 10.64 -7.40 1.22
N ARG A 153 9.83 -7.01 2.22
CA ARG A 153 10.33 -6.48 3.49
C ARG A 153 11.25 -5.27 3.29
N THR A 154 10.99 -4.46 2.27
CA THR A 154 11.71 -3.20 2.07
C THR A 154 11.09 -2.13 2.95
N PRO A 155 11.87 -1.46 3.82
CA PRO A 155 11.33 -0.38 4.65
C PRO A 155 10.79 0.73 3.77
N GLY A 156 9.62 1.27 4.12
CA GLY A 156 8.92 2.21 3.27
C GLY A 156 8.30 3.38 4.04
N LEU A 157 8.32 4.55 3.42
CA LEU A 157 7.63 5.74 3.88
C LEU A 157 6.71 6.26 2.78
N LEU A 158 5.48 6.59 3.15
CA LEU A 158 4.53 7.22 2.25
C LEU A 158 4.20 8.62 2.79
N PHE A 159 4.50 9.62 1.99
CA PHE A 159 4.19 11.03 2.26
C PHE A 159 3.11 11.49 1.31
N GLN A 160 1.93 11.76 1.83
CA GLN A 160 0.84 12.31 1.03
C GLN A 160 1.00 13.81 0.87
N VAL A 161 1.13 14.25 -0.37
CA VAL A 161 1.22 15.67 -0.70
C VAL A 161 -0.18 16.27 -0.70
N VAL A 162 -0.44 17.19 0.24
CA VAL A 162 -1.69 17.92 0.34
C VAL A 162 -1.42 19.42 0.37
N GLN A 163 -2.36 20.20 -0.15
CA GLN A 163 -2.23 21.66 -0.12
C GLN A 163 -2.12 22.16 1.34
N GLY A 164 -1.14 23.01 1.59
CA GLY A 164 -0.90 23.56 2.93
C GLY A 164 -0.08 22.66 3.87
N ALA A 165 0.34 21.46 3.44
CA ALA A 165 1.28 20.67 4.23
C ALA A 165 2.65 21.37 4.29
N ASP A 166 3.25 21.37 5.47
CA ASP A 166 4.63 21.79 5.67
C ASP A 166 5.59 20.67 5.26
N LEU A 167 6.06 20.72 4.01
CA LEU A 167 6.98 19.72 3.48
C LEU A 167 8.39 19.83 4.08
N GLN A 168 8.76 21.00 4.59
CA GLN A 168 10.03 21.19 5.27
C GLN A 168 10.12 20.32 6.52
N SER A 169 9.03 20.18 7.27
CA SER A 169 8.96 19.35 8.49
C SER A 169 9.26 17.87 8.23
N TRP A 170 9.09 17.38 7.01
CA TRP A 170 9.49 16.01 6.65
C TRP A 170 11.00 15.81 6.75
N ARG A 171 11.78 16.88 6.53
CA ARG A 171 13.24 16.87 6.63
C ARG A 171 13.72 17.36 7.99
N PHE A 172 13.23 18.51 8.43
CA PHE A 172 13.61 19.10 9.71
C PHE A 172 12.58 20.15 10.16
N SER A 173 12.47 20.33 11.48
CA SER A 173 11.63 21.33 12.12
C SER A 173 12.40 22.03 13.22
N ARG A 174 11.89 23.16 13.69
CA ARG A 174 12.43 23.85 14.88
C ARG A 174 11.67 23.36 16.11
N ALA A 175 12.39 22.82 17.07
CA ALA A 175 11.87 22.51 18.40
C ALA A 175 12.35 23.57 19.40
N PHE A 176 11.49 23.87 20.37
CA PHE A 176 11.78 24.82 21.45
C PHE A 176 11.78 24.04 22.76
N ASP A 177 12.83 24.19 23.54
CA ASP A 177 12.91 23.64 24.89
C ASP A 177 13.47 24.68 25.87
N SER A 178 13.69 24.28 27.12
CA SER A 178 14.25 25.16 28.16
C SER A 178 15.63 25.73 27.86
N ASN A 179 16.37 25.10 26.91
CA ASN A 179 17.72 25.50 26.50
C ASN A 179 17.72 26.34 25.22
N GLY A 180 16.55 26.66 24.67
CA GLY A 180 16.41 27.49 23.48
C GLY A 180 15.86 26.76 22.27
N THR A 181 16.18 27.24 21.08
CA THR A 181 15.75 26.68 19.81
C THR A 181 16.79 25.69 19.29
N ARG A 182 16.34 24.50 18.91
CA ARG A 182 17.17 23.51 18.21
C ARG A 182 16.51 22.99 16.96
N TRP A 183 17.29 22.49 16.04
CA TRP A 183 16.77 21.76 14.90
C TRP A 183 16.46 20.30 15.30
N GLU A 184 15.30 19.82 14.87
CA GLU A 184 14.91 18.44 14.99
C GLU A 184 14.81 17.81 13.61
N GLU A 185 15.53 16.70 13.42
CA GLU A 185 15.57 16.00 12.14
C GLU A 185 14.27 15.24 11.90
N GLY A 186 13.64 15.49 10.75
CA GLY A 186 12.44 14.81 10.31
C GLY A 186 12.73 13.39 9.79
N LEU A 187 11.63 12.64 9.62
CA LEU A 187 11.70 11.25 9.23
C LEU A 187 12.29 11.04 7.82
N LEU A 188 11.99 11.95 6.89
CA LEU A 188 12.49 11.88 5.51
C LEU A 188 14.01 12.04 5.45
N LEU A 189 14.57 13.02 6.19
CA LEU A 189 16.03 13.20 6.23
C LEU A 189 16.74 11.97 6.78
N LYS A 190 16.23 11.42 7.90
CA LYS A 190 16.77 10.20 8.50
C LYS A 190 16.70 9.02 7.55
N ALA A 191 15.58 8.84 6.85
CA ALA A 191 15.40 7.75 5.90
C ALA A 191 16.36 7.86 4.70
N LEU A 192 16.52 9.07 4.17
CA LEU A 192 17.42 9.33 3.04
C LEU A 192 18.89 9.11 3.42
N ARG A 193 19.31 9.59 4.59
CA ARG A 193 20.70 9.56 5.04
C ARG A 193 21.11 8.24 5.70
N ASP A 194 20.30 7.77 6.64
CA ASP A 194 20.69 6.68 7.54
C ASP A 194 20.12 5.33 7.11
N GLY A 195 19.01 5.32 6.38
CA GLY A 195 18.27 4.10 6.09
C GLY A 195 17.67 3.43 7.34
N TYR A 196 17.15 2.22 7.17
CA TYR A 196 16.66 1.39 8.26
C TYR A 196 17.80 0.54 8.82
N LYS A 197 18.13 0.70 10.09
CA LYS A 197 19.13 -0.11 10.79
C LYS A 197 18.51 -1.38 11.33
N ARG A 198 19.00 -2.54 10.87
CA ARG A 198 18.63 -3.84 11.43
C ARG A 198 19.33 -4.07 12.77
N GLU A 199 18.86 -5.09 13.50
CA GLU A 199 19.47 -5.51 14.76
C GLU A 199 20.91 -6.02 14.59
N ASP A 200 21.23 -6.59 13.42
CA ASP A 200 22.59 -7.05 13.07
C ASP A 200 23.55 -5.89 12.69
N GLY A 201 23.09 -4.65 12.78
CA GLY A 201 23.85 -3.45 12.44
C GLY A 201 23.91 -3.14 10.94
N THR A 202 23.36 -4.00 10.08
CA THR A 202 23.27 -3.72 8.65
C THR A 202 22.18 -2.68 8.35
N THR A 203 22.35 -1.96 7.26
CA THR A 203 21.42 -0.90 6.86
C THR A 203 20.68 -1.28 5.58
N VAL A 204 19.37 -1.04 5.56
CA VAL A 204 18.50 -1.25 4.39
C VAL A 204 17.99 0.11 3.91
N PRO A 205 18.13 0.44 2.62
CA PRO A 205 17.59 1.68 2.07
C PRO A 205 16.06 1.65 2.03
N TYR A 206 15.46 2.84 2.15
CA TYR A 206 14.01 3.01 2.09
C TYR A 206 13.51 3.11 0.65
N ILE A 207 12.24 2.68 0.44
CA ILE A 207 11.42 3.24 -0.62
C ILE A 207 10.63 4.42 -0.04
N ILE A 208 10.68 5.55 -0.72
CA ILE A 208 9.96 6.77 -0.35
C ILE A 208 8.92 7.06 -1.42
N VAL A 209 7.65 7.04 -1.03
CA VAL A 209 6.52 7.29 -1.93
C VAL A 209 5.95 8.68 -1.64
N LEU A 210 6.05 9.57 -2.62
CA LEU A 210 5.42 10.90 -2.62
C LEU A 210 4.06 10.75 -3.31
N SER A 211 3.00 10.58 -2.52
CA SER A 211 1.65 10.32 -3.04
C SER A 211 0.94 11.62 -3.43
N ASP A 212 0.22 11.59 -4.57
CA ASP A 212 -0.55 12.72 -5.12
C ASP A 212 0.30 13.99 -5.32
N ILE A 213 1.52 13.87 -5.84
CA ILE A 213 2.47 14.99 -6.02
C ILE A 213 1.89 16.12 -6.89
N ASP A 214 0.97 15.82 -7.79
CA ASP A 214 0.27 16.78 -8.64
C ASP A 214 -0.75 17.65 -7.88
N ARG A 215 -0.93 17.42 -6.56
CA ARG A 215 -1.71 18.29 -5.68
C ARG A 215 -0.87 19.38 -5.00
N ALA A 216 0.45 19.31 -5.15
CA ALA A 216 1.35 20.30 -4.57
C ALA A 216 1.07 21.70 -5.12
N THR A 217 1.08 22.69 -4.27
CA THR A 217 1.12 24.09 -4.67
C THR A 217 2.48 24.41 -5.30
N ARG A 218 2.58 25.50 -6.04
CA ARG A 218 3.84 25.93 -6.65
C ARG A 218 4.96 26.08 -5.61
N SER A 219 4.67 26.64 -4.44
CA SER A 219 5.64 26.76 -3.35
C SER A 219 6.11 25.38 -2.86
N GLN A 220 5.19 24.45 -2.69
CA GLN A 220 5.51 23.08 -2.28
C GLN A 220 6.33 22.34 -3.36
N LEU A 221 6.07 22.58 -4.65
CA LEU A 221 6.89 22.00 -5.72
C LEU A 221 8.34 22.48 -5.66
N GLU A 222 8.59 23.76 -5.30
CA GLU A 222 9.95 24.25 -5.10
C GLU A 222 10.64 23.60 -3.88
N GLU A 223 9.90 23.34 -2.80
CA GLU A 223 10.43 22.57 -1.67
C GLU A 223 10.72 21.11 -2.05
N LEU A 224 9.81 20.46 -2.79
CA LEU A 224 10.00 19.11 -3.31
C LEU A 224 11.21 19.03 -4.24
N ARG A 225 11.49 20.08 -5.03
CA ARG A 225 12.67 20.13 -5.89
C ARG A 225 13.95 19.83 -5.10
N SER A 226 14.10 20.43 -3.92
CA SER A 226 15.28 20.19 -3.07
C SER A 226 15.34 18.75 -2.50
N ILE A 227 14.19 18.11 -2.32
CA ILE A 227 14.10 16.70 -1.91
C ILE A 227 14.45 15.81 -3.10
N LEU A 228 13.92 16.10 -4.29
CA LEU A 228 14.16 15.33 -5.51
C LEU A 228 15.62 15.47 -5.99
N ASP A 229 16.29 16.59 -5.73
CA ASP A 229 17.72 16.71 -5.96
C ASP A 229 18.54 15.68 -5.15
N SER A 230 17.97 15.09 -4.09
CA SER A 230 18.55 13.97 -3.37
C SER A 230 18.78 12.73 -4.24
N ILE A 231 18.02 12.58 -5.34
CA ILE A 231 18.26 11.56 -6.37
C ILE A 231 19.69 11.64 -6.91
N GLN A 232 20.28 12.84 -6.92
CA GLN A 232 21.67 13.08 -7.28
C GLN A 232 22.69 12.68 -6.17
N GLY A 233 22.20 12.08 -5.08
CA GLY A 233 23.03 11.52 -4.02
C GLY A 233 23.29 12.42 -2.83
N ARG A 234 22.65 13.60 -2.73
CA ARG A 234 22.78 14.52 -1.60
C ARG A 234 21.46 15.16 -1.22
N VAL A 235 21.22 15.31 0.09
CA VAL A 235 20.01 15.95 0.63
C VAL A 235 20.41 17.12 1.54
N PRO A 236 19.79 18.31 1.37
CA PRO A 236 20.03 19.43 2.25
C PRO A 236 19.39 19.21 3.62
N GLY A 237 20.19 19.39 4.66
CA GLY A 237 19.76 19.47 6.06
C GLY A 237 19.56 20.90 6.55
N PRO A 238 19.37 21.09 7.85
CA PRO A 238 19.32 22.41 8.45
C PRO A 238 20.66 23.14 8.27
N ASP A 239 20.61 24.47 8.25
CA ASP A 239 21.79 25.35 8.13
C ASP A 239 22.63 25.17 6.84
N GLY A 240 22.03 24.63 5.77
CA GLY A 240 22.69 24.44 4.49
C GLY A 240 23.68 23.28 4.43
N GLN A 241 23.76 22.48 5.49
CA GLN A 241 24.57 21.27 5.50
C GLN A 241 24.02 20.24 4.49
N MET A 242 24.92 19.61 3.70
CA MET A 242 24.56 18.60 2.72
C MET A 242 24.95 17.21 3.19
N PHE A 243 23.99 16.31 3.29
CA PHE A 243 24.19 14.92 3.68
C PHE A 243 24.18 13.99 2.45
N PRO A 244 25.03 12.95 2.43
CA PRO A 244 24.94 11.93 1.40
C PRO A 244 23.65 11.12 1.56
N VAL A 245 23.01 10.77 0.45
CA VAL A 245 21.88 9.85 0.43
C VAL A 245 22.38 8.42 0.39
N LEU A 246 21.75 7.55 1.20
CA LEU A 246 22.10 6.13 1.24
C LEU A 246 21.84 5.49 -0.13
N LYS A 247 22.88 4.85 -0.68
CA LYS A 247 22.77 4.16 -1.97
C LYS A 247 21.69 3.07 -1.93
N GLY A 248 20.84 3.05 -2.94
CA GLY A 248 19.72 2.12 -3.04
C GLY A 248 18.40 2.67 -2.51
N THR A 249 18.38 3.88 -1.93
CA THR A 249 17.13 4.57 -1.64
C THR A 249 16.44 4.95 -2.95
N VAL A 250 15.15 4.62 -3.06
CA VAL A 250 14.34 4.91 -4.25
C VAL A 250 13.24 5.89 -3.90
N ILE A 251 13.07 6.92 -4.70
CA ILE A 251 11.95 7.87 -4.61
C ILE A 251 10.97 7.57 -5.73
N VAL A 252 9.72 7.38 -5.33
CA VAL A 252 8.58 7.20 -6.24
C VAL A 252 7.61 8.34 -6.04
N ALA A 253 7.16 8.97 -7.12
CA ALA A 253 6.04 9.90 -7.09
C ALA A 253 4.82 9.28 -7.74
N THR A 254 3.64 9.46 -7.12
CA THR A 254 2.37 9.11 -7.74
C THR A 254 1.56 10.36 -8.04
N ALA A 255 0.86 10.37 -9.16
CA ALA A 255 0.06 11.49 -9.64
C ALA A 255 -1.23 11.01 -10.30
N ASN A 256 -2.29 11.81 -10.26
CA ASN A 256 -3.54 11.51 -10.97
C ASN A 256 -3.51 12.00 -12.41
N THR A 257 -2.58 12.91 -12.72
CA THR A 257 -2.35 13.47 -14.06
C THR A 257 -0.94 13.17 -14.55
N THR A 258 -0.71 13.38 -15.84
CA THR A 258 0.63 13.22 -16.44
C THR A 258 1.53 14.46 -16.25
N GLY A 259 1.14 15.38 -15.34
CA GLY A 259 1.87 16.63 -15.09
C GLY A 259 1.32 17.84 -15.86
N GLY A 260 0.49 17.66 -16.88
CA GLY A 260 -0.14 18.75 -17.64
C GLY A 260 -1.31 19.45 -16.93
N GLY A 261 -1.65 19.04 -15.70
CA GLY A 261 -2.86 19.48 -15.02
C GLY A 261 -4.08 18.64 -15.41
N ASP A 262 -5.25 19.11 -15.02
CA ASP A 262 -6.52 18.39 -15.28
C ASP A 262 -7.22 18.92 -16.55
N ASP A 263 -6.83 18.42 -17.70
CA ASP A 263 -7.44 18.81 -19.00
C ASP A 263 -8.92 18.39 -19.13
N ARG A 264 -9.41 17.54 -18.23
CA ARG A 264 -10.77 16.96 -18.31
C ARG A 264 -11.70 17.47 -17.21
N GLY A 265 -11.25 18.27 -16.26
CA GLY A 265 -12.06 18.74 -15.14
C GLY A 265 -12.48 17.66 -14.13
N MET A 266 -11.87 16.48 -14.18
CA MET A 266 -12.18 15.36 -13.26
C MET A 266 -11.29 15.32 -12.02
N CYS A 267 -10.11 15.94 -12.08
CA CYS A 267 -9.14 16.03 -11.01
C CYS A 267 -8.80 17.49 -10.70
N THR A 268 -9.83 18.30 -10.39
CA THR A 268 -9.73 19.77 -10.23
C THR A 268 -8.72 20.23 -9.19
N SER A 269 -8.28 19.34 -8.29
CA SER A 269 -7.22 19.61 -7.31
C SER A 269 -5.81 19.40 -7.85
N SER A 270 -5.67 18.80 -9.06
CA SER A 270 -4.36 18.56 -9.66
C SER A 270 -3.85 19.83 -10.35
N GLN A 271 -2.62 20.20 -10.03
CA GLN A 271 -1.92 21.35 -10.59
C GLN A 271 -1.03 20.90 -11.75
N THR A 272 -0.67 21.86 -12.61
CA THR A 272 0.39 21.64 -13.60
C THR A 272 1.73 21.49 -12.88
N VAL A 273 2.40 20.38 -13.10
CA VAL A 273 3.73 20.11 -12.55
C VAL A 273 4.77 20.58 -13.55
N ASP A 274 5.74 21.37 -13.09
CA ASP A 274 6.85 21.84 -13.90
C ASP A 274 7.65 20.66 -14.47
N SER A 275 8.00 20.72 -15.75
CA SER A 275 8.82 19.69 -16.41
C SER A 275 10.14 19.46 -15.69
N SER A 276 10.71 20.48 -15.08
CA SER A 276 11.94 20.37 -14.29
C SER A 276 11.80 19.46 -13.05
N ILE A 277 10.59 19.27 -12.52
CA ILE A 277 10.31 18.29 -11.45
C ILE A 277 10.25 16.89 -12.04
N MET A 278 9.57 16.74 -13.18
CA MET A 278 9.43 15.43 -13.84
C MET A 278 10.78 14.91 -14.35
N ASP A 279 11.64 15.78 -14.87
CA ASP A 279 12.98 15.44 -15.37
C ASP A 279 13.92 14.88 -14.29
N ARG A 280 13.57 15.02 -13.01
CA ARG A 280 14.31 14.43 -11.89
C ARG A 280 14.02 12.96 -11.70
N PHE A 281 12.93 12.45 -12.26
CA PHE A 281 12.62 11.03 -12.26
C PHE A 281 13.22 10.34 -13.48
N GLU A 282 13.98 9.28 -13.27
CA GLU A 282 14.65 8.56 -14.36
C GLU A 282 13.67 7.82 -15.27
N ARG A 283 12.47 7.51 -14.76
CA ARG A 283 11.42 6.79 -15.47
C ARG A 283 10.05 7.37 -15.17
N ALA A 284 9.20 7.40 -16.18
CA ALA A 284 7.80 7.80 -16.06
C ALA A 284 6.90 6.71 -16.64
N TYR A 285 5.85 6.35 -15.90
CA TYR A 285 4.87 5.35 -16.28
C TYR A 285 3.46 5.90 -16.16
N LYS A 286 2.56 5.39 -17.00
CA LYS A 286 1.14 5.72 -16.94
C LYS A 286 0.35 4.44 -16.72
N LEU A 287 -0.20 4.26 -15.53
CA LEU A 287 -1.04 3.10 -15.23
C LEU A 287 -2.44 3.27 -15.77
N SER A 288 -2.91 2.23 -16.44
CA SER A 288 -4.29 2.05 -16.86
C SER A 288 -5.13 1.38 -15.76
N TYR A 289 -6.42 1.17 -16.03
CA TYR A 289 -7.26 0.34 -15.18
C TYR A 289 -6.85 -1.13 -15.28
N MET A 290 -7.11 -1.87 -14.19
CA MET A 290 -6.94 -3.31 -14.14
C MET A 290 -7.82 -4.00 -15.18
N ASP A 291 -7.34 -5.12 -15.71
CA ASP A 291 -8.12 -5.99 -16.59
C ASP A 291 -9.39 -6.48 -15.84
N PRO A 292 -10.57 -6.47 -16.48
CA PRO A 292 -11.80 -6.92 -15.83
C PRO A 292 -11.74 -8.33 -15.25
N ALA A 293 -10.93 -9.22 -15.82
CA ALA A 293 -10.78 -10.57 -15.28
C ALA A 293 -10.00 -10.60 -13.96
N ASP A 294 -8.95 -9.77 -13.82
CA ASP A 294 -8.22 -9.61 -12.56
C ASP A 294 -9.09 -8.90 -11.51
N GLU A 295 -9.88 -7.90 -11.93
CA GLU A 295 -10.82 -7.17 -11.08
C GLU A 295 -11.94 -8.10 -10.55
N LEU A 296 -12.44 -9.02 -11.40
CA LEU A 296 -13.43 -10.02 -11.02
C LEU A 296 -12.92 -10.96 -9.92
N GLU A 297 -11.68 -11.38 -10.02
CA GLU A 297 -11.08 -12.25 -9.01
C GLU A 297 -10.95 -11.56 -7.65
N ILE A 298 -10.61 -10.26 -7.62
CA ILE A 298 -10.59 -9.46 -6.38
C ILE A 298 -11.99 -9.41 -5.75
N LEU A 299 -13.04 -9.20 -6.55
CA LEU A 299 -14.41 -9.14 -6.05
C LEU A 299 -14.88 -10.50 -5.51
N ARG A 300 -14.52 -11.60 -6.18
CA ARG A 300 -14.81 -12.97 -5.74
C ARG A 300 -14.12 -13.31 -4.43
N GLU A 301 -12.87 -12.91 -4.27
CA GLU A 301 -12.11 -13.11 -3.03
C GLU A 301 -12.70 -12.30 -1.87
N LYS A 302 -13.14 -11.06 -2.16
CA LYS A 302 -13.68 -10.16 -1.15
C LYS A 302 -15.09 -10.53 -0.71
N TYR A 303 -15.91 -11.08 -1.61
CA TYR A 303 -17.33 -11.43 -1.38
C TYR A 303 -17.63 -12.86 -1.88
N PRO A 304 -17.02 -13.91 -1.29
CA PRO A 304 -17.08 -15.27 -1.84
C PRO A 304 -18.49 -15.85 -1.84
N ASP A 305 -19.25 -15.67 -0.77
CA ASP A 305 -20.61 -16.20 -0.64
C ASP A 305 -21.55 -15.52 -1.65
N PHE A 306 -21.46 -14.20 -1.76
CA PHE A 306 -22.25 -13.47 -2.74
C PHE A 306 -21.89 -13.86 -4.18
N ALA A 307 -20.61 -14.03 -4.48
CA ALA A 307 -20.17 -14.44 -5.81
C ALA A 307 -20.63 -15.85 -6.18
N SER A 308 -20.77 -16.74 -5.19
CA SER A 308 -21.32 -18.09 -5.36
C SER A 308 -22.83 -18.06 -5.63
N ASP A 309 -23.57 -17.30 -4.85
CA ASP A 309 -25.02 -17.19 -4.94
C ASP A 309 -25.48 -16.42 -6.19
N TRP A 310 -24.68 -15.43 -6.61
CA TRP A 310 -24.98 -14.51 -7.71
C TRP A 310 -23.84 -14.44 -8.74
N PRO A 311 -23.54 -15.55 -9.44
CA PRO A 311 -22.34 -15.67 -10.28
C PRO A 311 -22.28 -14.71 -11.47
N THR A 312 -23.42 -14.16 -11.90
CA THR A 312 -23.53 -13.25 -13.06
C THR A 312 -23.48 -11.77 -12.68
N VAL A 313 -23.69 -11.42 -11.41
CA VAL A 313 -23.78 -10.01 -10.98
C VAL A 313 -22.44 -9.28 -11.15
N PHE A 314 -21.33 -9.81 -10.63
CA PHE A 314 -20.03 -9.18 -10.78
C PHE A 314 -19.54 -9.08 -12.24
N PRO A 315 -19.64 -10.14 -13.06
CA PRO A 315 -19.33 -10.02 -14.49
C PRO A 315 -20.13 -8.96 -15.23
N THR A 316 -21.44 -8.85 -14.93
CA THR A 316 -22.30 -7.83 -15.52
C THR A 316 -21.90 -6.42 -15.06
N MET A 317 -21.61 -6.25 -13.76
CA MET A 317 -21.11 -5.00 -13.19
C MET A 317 -19.83 -4.53 -13.88
N LEU A 318 -18.85 -5.43 -14.06
CA LEU A 318 -17.58 -5.12 -14.73
C LEU A 318 -17.77 -4.81 -16.22
N LYS A 319 -18.74 -5.41 -16.88
CA LYS A 319 -19.09 -5.06 -18.27
C LYS A 319 -19.62 -3.63 -18.36
N VAL A 320 -20.48 -3.19 -17.44
CA VAL A 320 -20.94 -1.80 -17.36
C VAL A 320 -19.76 -0.86 -17.14
N ILE A 321 -18.92 -1.15 -16.17
CA ILE A 321 -17.74 -0.34 -15.84
C ILE A 321 -16.77 -0.26 -17.03
N GLY A 322 -16.55 -1.36 -17.75
CA GLY A 322 -15.73 -1.40 -18.95
C GLY A 322 -16.24 -0.45 -20.04
N ASN A 323 -17.55 -0.45 -20.30
CA ASN A 323 -18.16 0.49 -21.25
C ASN A 323 -18.02 1.95 -20.79
N MET A 324 -18.20 2.22 -19.50
CA MET A 324 -18.01 3.57 -18.95
C MET A 324 -16.55 4.03 -19.08
N ARG A 325 -15.56 3.16 -18.82
CA ARG A 325 -14.12 3.45 -19.02
C ARG A 325 -13.80 3.77 -20.48
N LEU A 326 -14.41 3.06 -21.42
CA LEU A 326 -14.27 3.36 -22.84
C LEU A 326 -14.89 4.72 -23.20
N ALA A 327 -16.04 5.07 -22.65
CA ALA A 327 -16.66 6.38 -22.85
C ALA A 327 -15.81 7.52 -22.25
N VAL A 328 -15.21 7.29 -21.08
CA VAL A 328 -14.24 8.24 -20.48
C VAL A 328 -13.03 8.43 -21.38
N ALA A 329 -12.48 7.34 -21.93
CA ALA A 329 -11.33 7.42 -22.84
C ALA A 329 -11.64 8.22 -24.11
N LYS A 330 -12.90 8.20 -24.58
CA LYS A 330 -13.39 8.97 -25.74
C LYS A 330 -13.86 10.39 -25.41
N ASN A 331 -13.77 10.82 -24.14
CA ASN A 331 -14.31 12.07 -23.62
C ASN A 331 -15.87 12.21 -23.75
N GLU A 332 -16.57 11.08 -23.78
CA GLU A 332 -18.03 11.00 -23.83
C GLU A 332 -18.68 10.97 -22.45
N LEU A 333 -17.92 10.60 -21.41
CA LEU A 333 -18.37 10.52 -20.02
C LEU A 333 -17.37 11.21 -19.09
N PHE A 334 -17.87 12.17 -18.30
CA PHE A 334 -17.08 12.90 -17.28
C PHE A 334 -17.35 12.33 -15.87
N PHE A 335 -17.03 11.07 -15.70
CA PHE A 335 -17.17 10.34 -14.44
C PHE A 335 -16.07 9.29 -14.34
N GLU A 336 -15.44 9.18 -13.18
CA GLU A 336 -14.29 8.28 -12.98
C GLU A 336 -14.75 6.90 -12.47
N PRO A 337 -14.91 5.86 -13.33
CA PRO A 337 -15.32 4.52 -12.92
C PRO A 337 -14.13 3.72 -12.35
N SER A 338 -13.61 4.22 -11.25
CA SER A 338 -12.43 3.68 -10.56
C SER A 338 -12.72 2.34 -9.88
N HIS A 339 -11.66 1.60 -9.51
CA HIS A 339 -11.79 0.38 -8.71
C HIS A 339 -12.50 0.63 -7.36
N ARG A 340 -12.35 1.83 -6.77
CA ARG A 340 -13.08 2.21 -5.55
C ARG A 340 -14.60 2.25 -5.80
N ILE A 341 -15.03 2.74 -6.96
CA ILE A 341 -16.45 2.73 -7.36
C ILE A 341 -16.94 1.31 -7.57
N VAL A 342 -16.15 0.47 -8.26
CA VAL A 342 -16.46 -0.96 -8.46
C VAL A 342 -16.62 -1.67 -7.12
N SER A 343 -15.65 -1.52 -6.21
CA SER A 343 -15.70 -2.11 -4.87
C SER A 343 -16.89 -1.61 -4.04
N ALA A 344 -17.22 -0.32 -4.12
CA ALA A 344 -18.38 0.24 -3.42
C ALA A 344 -19.70 -0.33 -3.97
N TRP A 345 -19.82 -0.47 -5.31
CA TRP A 345 -21.00 -1.06 -5.93
C TRP A 345 -21.13 -2.54 -5.58
N ALA A 346 -20.04 -3.30 -5.63
CA ALA A 346 -20.00 -4.71 -5.23
C ALA A 346 -20.39 -4.90 -3.75
N GLY A 347 -19.84 -4.07 -2.85
CA GLY A 347 -20.19 -4.08 -1.43
C GLY A 347 -21.67 -3.80 -1.21
N ALA A 348 -22.24 -2.79 -1.87
CA ALA A 348 -23.67 -2.48 -1.75
C ALA A 348 -24.56 -3.61 -2.28
N ALA A 349 -24.12 -4.36 -3.29
CA ALA A 349 -24.83 -5.53 -3.78
C ALA A 349 -24.79 -6.70 -2.76
N ALA A 350 -23.63 -6.95 -2.19
CA ALA A 350 -23.45 -7.98 -1.15
C ALA A 350 -24.24 -7.63 0.13
N ASP A 351 -24.18 -6.39 0.60
CA ASP A 351 -24.91 -5.91 1.78
C ASP A 351 -26.42 -6.01 1.58
N LEU A 352 -26.90 -5.70 0.36
CA LEU A 352 -28.30 -5.84 0.02
C LEU A 352 -28.78 -7.28 0.12
N ALA A 353 -27.95 -8.22 -0.35
CA ALA A 353 -28.26 -9.66 -0.28
C ALA A 353 -28.32 -10.14 1.17
N VAL A 354 -27.37 -9.73 2.02
CA VAL A 354 -27.29 -10.13 3.43
C VAL A 354 -28.46 -9.56 4.25
N VAL A 355 -28.75 -8.25 4.11
CA VAL A 355 -29.70 -7.55 5.00
C VAL A 355 -31.16 -7.77 4.60
N LYS A 356 -31.44 -7.74 3.29
CA LYS A 356 -32.83 -7.83 2.79
C LYS A 356 -33.25 -9.24 2.45
N GLY A 357 -32.27 -10.15 2.29
CA GLY A 357 -32.50 -11.40 1.59
C GLY A 357 -32.81 -11.13 0.11
N THR A 358 -32.60 -12.13 -0.72
CA THR A 358 -32.76 -11.97 -2.18
C THR A 358 -33.94 -12.77 -2.73
N LYS A 359 -34.83 -13.24 -1.85
CA LYS A 359 -35.99 -14.02 -2.26
C LYS A 359 -36.89 -13.20 -3.20
N GLY A 360 -37.00 -13.68 -4.45
CA GLY A 360 -37.77 -13.03 -5.49
C GLY A 360 -37.11 -11.85 -6.19
N MET A 361 -35.82 -11.56 -5.91
CA MET A 361 -35.04 -10.57 -6.67
C MET A 361 -34.37 -11.23 -7.88
N THR A 362 -34.22 -10.47 -8.94
CA THR A 362 -33.41 -10.82 -10.09
C THR A 362 -32.03 -10.16 -10.00
N ASP A 363 -31.06 -10.64 -10.80
CA ASP A 363 -29.73 -10.00 -10.94
C ASP A 363 -29.88 -8.51 -11.31
N GLY A 364 -30.84 -8.19 -12.20
CA GLY A 364 -31.15 -6.83 -12.58
C GLY A 364 -31.60 -5.96 -11.41
N ASP A 365 -32.45 -6.49 -10.52
CA ASP A 365 -32.90 -5.77 -9.34
C ASP A 365 -31.76 -5.46 -8.39
N ILE A 366 -30.87 -6.43 -8.15
CA ILE A 366 -29.67 -6.26 -7.31
C ILE A 366 -28.76 -5.21 -7.91
N LEU A 367 -28.43 -5.34 -9.21
CA LEU A 367 -27.53 -4.42 -9.90
C LEU A 367 -28.07 -2.98 -9.90
N ARG A 368 -29.36 -2.78 -10.24
CA ARG A 368 -29.96 -1.45 -10.30
C ARG A 368 -30.06 -0.81 -8.93
N ARG A 369 -30.47 -1.56 -7.93
CA ARG A 369 -30.64 -1.05 -6.58
C ARG A 369 -29.31 -0.70 -5.92
N SER A 370 -28.30 -1.55 -6.07
CA SER A 370 -26.96 -1.31 -5.54
C SER A 370 -26.19 -0.23 -6.30
N ALA A 371 -26.48 -0.02 -7.61
CA ALA A 371 -25.83 1.00 -8.44
C ALA A 371 -26.02 2.44 -7.94
N ARG A 372 -27.01 2.70 -7.08
CA ARG A 372 -27.24 4.02 -6.50
C ARG A 372 -25.97 4.58 -5.82
N VAL A 373 -25.15 3.74 -5.20
CA VAL A 373 -23.88 4.18 -4.59
C VAL A 373 -22.90 4.80 -5.60
N MET A 374 -23.04 4.47 -6.87
CA MET A 374 -22.27 5.05 -7.98
C MET A 374 -23.03 6.23 -8.61
N VAL A 375 -24.30 6.03 -8.94
CA VAL A 375 -25.12 7.02 -9.64
C VAL A 375 -25.29 8.30 -8.80
N ASP A 376 -25.42 8.18 -7.48
CA ASP A 376 -25.56 9.32 -6.56
C ASP A 376 -24.24 10.08 -6.31
N LYS A 377 -23.10 9.55 -6.81
CA LYS A 377 -21.81 10.27 -6.83
C LYS A 377 -21.61 11.12 -8.09
N ALA A 378 -22.54 11.08 -9.03
CA ALA A 378 -22.45 11.93 -10.22
C ALA A 378 -22.50 13.42 -9.82
N PRO A 379 -21.59 14.26 -10.37
CA PRO A 379 -21.49 15.66 -9.96
C PRO A 379 -22.69 16.52 -10.39
N ASN A 380 -23.42 16.09 -11.42
CA ASN A 380 -24.59 16.77 -11.92
C ASN A 380 -25.56 15.79 -12.59
N GLN A 381 -26.73 16.30 -13.03
CA GLN A 381 -27.77 15.47 -13.61
C GLN A 381 -27.40 14.90 -14.98
N ASP A 382 -26.62 15.61 -15.78
CA ASP A 382 -26.20 15.15 -17.11
C ASP A 382 -25.27 13.92 -16.98
N VAL A 383 -24.28 13.98 -16.09
CA VAL A 383 -23.40 12.84 -15.79
C VAL A 383 -24.21 11.69 -15.20
N ARG A 384 -25.18 11.96 -14.32
CA ARG A 384 -26.08 10.94 -13.77
C ARG A 384 -26.84 10.21 -14.89
N SER A 385 -27.40 10.97 -15.81
CA SER A 385 -28.15 10.42 -16.96
C SER A 385 -27.22 9.61 -17.88
N ALA A 386 -25.99 10.08 -18.12
CA ALA A 386 -25.01 9.37 -18.91
C ALA A 386 -24.60 8.04 -18.25
N ILE A 387 -24.40 8.00 -16.93
CA ILE A 387 -24.12 6.75 -16.20
C ILE A 387 -25.25 5.74 -16.41
N ILE A 388 -26.51 6.18 -16.26
CA ILE A 388 -27.67 5.33 -16.43
C ILE A 388 -27.77 4.82 -17.89
N LEU A 389 -27.50 5.67 -18.87
CA LEU A 389 -27.47 5.32 -20.28
C LEU A 389 -26.48 4.20 -20.61
N HIS A 390 -25.33 4.18 -19.94
CA HIS A 390 -24.34 3.11 -20.09
C HIS A 390 -24.71 1.81 -19.35
N MET A 391 -25.59 1.90 -18.36
CA MET A 391 -26.06 0.73 -17.58
C MET A 391 -27.22 0.02 -18.25
N ASP A 392 -28.22 0.77 -18.72
CA ASP A 392 -29.50 0.23 -19.18
C ASP A 392 -29.41 -0.85 -20.27
N PRO A 393 -28.52 -0.77 -21.26
CA PRO A 393 -28.38 -1.81 -22.29
C PRO A 393 -27.82 -3.15 -21.77
N ILE A 394 -27.19 -3.14 -20.59
CA ILE A 394 -26.42 -4.29 -20.07
C ILE A 394 -27.15 -4.94 -18.89
N VAL A 395 -27.75 -4.11 -18.02
CA VAL A 395 -28.41 -4.58 -16.79
C VAL A 395 -29.84 -5.01 -17.10
N PRO A 396 -30.20 -6.29 -16.88
CA PRO A 396 -31.56 -6.76 -17.12
C PRO A 396 -32.62 -6.02 -16.29
N GLY A 397 -33.86 -5.90 -16.82
CA GLY A 397 -34.99 -5.24 -16.12
C GLY A 397 -35.07 -3.75 -16.37
N GLY A 398 -36.23 -3.11 -16.13
CA GLY A 398 -36.57 -1.72 -16.50
C GLY A 398 -35.59 -0.62 -16.09
N THR A 399 -35.81 0.61 -16.53
CA THR A 399 -34.96 1.80 -16.29
C THR A 399 -34.80 2.09 -14.78
N ILE A 400 -33.61 2.58 -14.38
CA ILE A 400 -33.39 3.13 -13.04
C ILE A 400 -34.27 4.38 -12.91
N SER A 401 -35.36 4.30 -12.13
CA SER A 401 -36.25 5.44 -11.95
C SER A 401 -35.49 6.64 -11.39
N ASN A 402 -35.57 7.76 -12.07
CA ASN A 402 -35.13 9.07 -11.56
C ASN A 402 -36.04 9.51 -10.39
N SER A 403 -35.92 8.88 -9.22
CA SER A 403 -36.65 9.28 -8.01
C SER A 403 -36.03 10.53 -7.38
N GLY A 404 -35.82 11.57 -8.17
CA GLY A 404 -35.28 12.86 -7.75
C GLY A 404 -35.96 14.08 -8.36
N SER A 405 -37.01 13.90 -9.14
CA SER A 405 -37.88 15.03 -9.51
C SER A 405 -38.84 15.31 -8.35
N ASN A 406 -38.35 16.08 -7.37
CA ASN A 406 -39.25 16.77 -6.44
C ASN A 406 -40.21 17.63 -7.27
N ASN A 407 -41.48 17.31 -7.23
CA ASN A 407 -42.58 18.22 -7.49
C ASN A 407 -42.44 19.44 -6.57
N ILE A 408 -41.68 20.43 -7.02
CA ILE A 408 -41.84 21.79 -6.53
C ILE A 408 -43.06 22.33 -7.28
N THR A 409 -44.25 21.94 -6.82
CA THR A 409 -45.46 22.65 -7.11
C THR A 409 -45.33 24.05 -6.54
N LYS A 410 -45.30 25.02 -7.46
CA LYS A 410 -45.48 26.43 -7.16
C LYS A 410 -46.70 26.62 -6.27
N ARG A 411 -46.52 27.23 -5.12
CA ARG A 411 -47.50 28.10 -4.48
C ARG A 411 -46.91 29.48 -4.30
#